data_c211f2ab7be573580d6e8a9a588d021a
#
_entry.id   c211f2ab7be573580d6e8a9a588d021a
#
_cell.length_a   1.000
_cell.length_b   1.000
_cell.length_c   1.000
_cell.angle_alpha   90.00
_cell.angle_beta   90.00
_cell.angle_gamma   90.00
#
_symmetry.space_group_name_H-M   'P 1'
#
loop_
_entity.id
_entity.type
_entity.pdbx_description
1 polymer ?
#
loop_
_entity_poly.entity_id
_entity_poly.type
_entity_poly.pdbx_seq_one_letter_code
_entity_poly.pdbx_strand_id
1 'polypeptide(L)'
;METKDYPKLLLPEWFDDRSEFETPFRGYLDHVEVQLEDGNRYSVIFIDPTRLQQNLEGEVEMGRPYFAEAGMIVLPEVTLEKARVAIKHLAAEGFFAKLKPL
;
A
#
# COMPACT_ATOMS: atom_id res chain seq x y z
N MET A 1 16.57 -10.38 20.66
CA MET A 1 16.07 -10.08 20.17
C MET A 1 15.93 -9.49 19.39
N GLU A 2 15.79 -9.26 18.76
CA GLU A 2 15.46 -8.71 17.96
C GLU A 2 14.87 -8.61 17.18
N THR A 3 14.58 -8.45 17.52
CA THR A 3 14.01 -8.45 16.52
C THR A 3 13.72 -7.64 15.58
N LYS A 4 13.42 -7.93 14.58
CA LYS A 4 13.32 -7.09 13.44
C LYS A 4 12.00 -7.22 12.81
N ASP A 5 11.07 -6.50 13.38
CA ASP A 5 9.71 -6.48 12.87
C ASP A 5 9.53 -5.41 11.81
N TYR A 6 10.59 -4.70 11.45
CA TYR A 6 10.49 -3.62 10.45
C TYR A 6 10.86 -4.11 9.06
N PRO A 7 10.24 -3.51 8.04
CA PRO A 7 9.23 -2.45 8.16
C PRO A 7 7.90 -3.01 8.68
N LYS A 8 7.15 -2.16 9.35
CA LYS A 8 5.83 -2.54 9.87
C LYS A 8 4.74 -1.96 9.01
N LEU A 9 3.73 -2.76 8.72
CA LEU A 9 2.51 -2.28 8.07
C LEU A 9 1.54 -1.87 9.16
N LEU A 10 1.19 -0.58 9.20
CA LEU A 10 0.30 -0.04 10.21
C LEU A 10 -1.09 0.10 9.63
N LEU A 11 -2.03 -0.61 10.23
CA LEU A 11 -3.41 -0.62 9.78
C LEU A 11 -4.25 0.33 10.63
N PRO A 12 -5.32 0.92 10.07
CA PRO A 12 -6.18 1.78 10.88
C PRO A 12 -6.90 0.99 11.96
N GLU A 13 -7.34 1.69 13.02
CA GLU A 13 -7.95 1.03 14.17
C GLU A 13 -9.22 0.28 13.81
N TRP A 14 -9.97 0.76 12.81
CA TRP A 14 -11.22 0.12 12.39
C TRP A 14 -10.99 -1.14 11.54
N PHE A 15 -9.74 -1.41 11.14
CA PHE A 15 -9.43 -2.56 10.28
C PHE A 15 -9.52 -3.84 11.10
N ASP A 16 -10.41 -4.74 10.70
CA ASP A 16 -10.67 -5.98 11.42
C ASP A 16 -10.62 -7.18 10.47
N ASP A 17 -10.99 -8.35 10.97
CA ASP A 17 -10.96 -9.59 10.18
C ASP A 17 -11.85 -9.49 8.95
N ARG A 18 -12.98 -8.82 9.07
CA ARG A 18 -13.89 -8.63 7.95
C ARG A 18 -13.25 -7.74 6.88
N SER A 19 -12.59 -6.66 7.32
CA SER A 19 -11.87 -5.78 6.40
C SER A 19 -10.79 -6.56 5.65
N GLU A 20 -10.06 -7.40 6.38
CA GLU A 20 -9.01 -8.20 5.78
C GLU A 20 -9.59 -9.17 4.75
N PHE A 21 -10.71 -9.83 5.09
CA PHE A 21 -11.37 -10.76 4.18
C PHE A 21 -11.82 -10.06 2.89
N GLU A 22 -12.31 -8.83 3.01
CA GLU A 22 -12.86 -8.10 1.87
C GLU A 22 -11.79 -7.45 0.98
N THR A 23 -10.59 -7.24 1.50
CA THR A 23 -9.54 -6.50 0.80
C THR A 23 -9.22 -7.05 -0.59
N PRO A 24 -9.03 -8.38 -0.78
CA PRO A 24 -8.73 -8.88 -2.13
C PRO A 24 -9.86 -8.63 -3.12
N PHE A 25 -11.10 -8.65 -2.64
CA PHE A 25 -12.25 -8.42 -3.51
C PHE A 25 -12.37 -6.95 -3.91
N ARG A 26 -11.97 -6.04 -3.02
CA ARG A 26 -11.94 -4.61 -3.34
C ARG A 26 -10.83 -4.28 -4.31
N GLY A 27 -9.71 -4.99 -4.24
CA GLY A 27 -8.56 -4.75 -5.09
C GLY A 27 -7.72 -3.57 -4.67
N TYR A 28 -7.92 -3.04 -3.46
CA TYR A 28 -7.08 -1.95 -2.94
C TYR A 28 -7.07 -1.97 -1.42
N LEU A 29 -6.02 -1.34 -0.87
CA LEU A 29 -5.86 -1.16 0.57
C LEU A 29 -5.23 0.22 0.78
N ASP A 30 -6.03 1.16 1.28
CA ASP A 30 -5.58 2.51 1.55
C ASP A 30 -5.71 2.83 3.03
N HIS A 31 -5.35 4.05 3.42
CA HIS A 31 -5.35 4.50 4.81
C HIS A 31 -4.39 3.66 5.66
N VAL A 32 -3.31 3.19 5.04
CA VAL A 32 -2.30 2.40 5.73
C VAL A 32 -0.96 3.11 5.64
N GLU A 33 -0.08 2.78 6.57
CA GLU A 33 1.24 3.39 6.66
C GLU A 33 2.28 2.31 6.80
N VAL A 34 3.51 2.66 6.41
CA VAL A 34 4.67 1.79 6.63
C VAL A 34 5.60 2.54 7.57
N GLN A 35 5.99 1.87 8.65
CA GLN A 35 6.96 2.43 9.59
C GLN A 35 8.29 1.71 9.43
N LEU A 36 9.34 2.49 9.27
CA LEU A 36 10.69 1.94 9.16
C LEU A 36 11.35 1.90 10.54
N GLU A 37 12.49 1.23 10.58
CA GLU A 37 13.22 1.03 11.82
C GLU A 37 13.64 2.34 12.47
N ASP A 38 13.89 3.38 11.67
CA ASP A 38 14.27 4.71 12.16
C ASP A 38 13.09 5.49 12.74
N GLY A 39 11.89 4.91 12.73
CA GLY A 39 10.69 5.55 13.24
C GLY A 39 9.90 6.35 12.24
N ASN A 40 10.46 6.63 11.07
CA ASN A 40 9.73 7.36 10.04
C ASN A 40 8.58 6.54 9.51
N ARG A 41 7.46 7.21 9.21
CA ARG A 41 6.27 6.57 8.67
C ARG A 41 5.93 7.19 7.32
N TYR A 42 5.36 6.37 6.45
CA TYR A 42 5.04 6.77 5.08
C TYR A 42 3.65 6.28 4.74
N SER A 43 2.87 7.13 4.09
CA SER A 43 1.55 6.75 3.60
C SER A 43 1.71 5.97 2.30
N VAL A 44 1.03 4.82 2.20
CA VAL A 44 1.08 4.00 0.99
C VAL A 44 -0.33 3.54 0.62
N ILE A 45 -0.48 3.11 -0.63
CA ILE A 45 -1.71 2.48 -1.10
C ILE A 45 -1.31 1.26 -1.91
N PHE A 46 -2.00 0.15 -1.66
CA PHE A 46 -1.83 -1.07 -2.45
C PHE A 46 -3.02 -1.22 -3.37
N ILE A 47 -2.78 -1.65 -4.60
CA ILE A 47 -3.84 -1.75 -5.59
C ILE A 47 -3.51 -2.91 -6.54
N ASP A 48 -4.53 -3.64 -7.00
CA ASP A 48 -4.31 -4.68 -7.98
C ASP A 48 -4.52 -4.12 -9.40
N PRO A 49 -4.11 -4.88 -10.44
CA PRO A 49 -4.21 -4.36 -11.81
C PRO A 49 -5.64 -4.08 -12.27
N THR A 50 -6.61 -4.89 -11.82
CA THR A 50 -8.00 -4.68 -12.21
C THR A 50 -8.54 -3.37 -11.65
N ARG A 51 -8.30 -3.13 -10.37
CA ARG A 51 -8.75 -1.89 -9.72
C ARG A 51 -8.01 -0.68 -10.28
N LEU A 52 -6.71 -0.86 -10.55
CA LEU A 52 -5.91 0.21 -11.15
C LEU A 52 -6.50 0.63 -12.49
N GLN A 53 -6.86 -0.34 -13.33
CA GLN A 53 -7.47 -0.06 -14.62
C GLN A 53 -8.81 0.66 -14.46
N GLN A 54 -9.64 0.22 -13.51
CA GLN A 54 -10.92 0.85 -13.26
C GLN A 54 -10.75 2.30 -12.83
N ASN A 55 -9.79 2.55 -11.93
CA ASN A 55 -9.53 3.90 -11.47
C ASN A 55 -9.04 4.79 -12.61
N LEU A 56 -8.17 4.24 -13.46
CA LEU A 56 -7.67 5.00 -14.62
C LEU A 56 -8.81 5.33 -15.57
N GLU A 57 -9.69 4.38 -15.85
CA GLU A 57 -10.84 4.62 -16.72
C GLU A 57 -11.75 5.70 -16.17
N GLY A 58 -11.97 5.69 -14.85
CA GLY A 58 -12.77 6.72 -14.21
C GLY A 58 -12.16 8.10 -14.33
N GLU A 59 -10.84 8.20 -14.17
CA GLU A 59 -10.15 9.48 -14.33
C GLU A 59 -10.25 9.98 -15.76
N VAL A 60 -10.06 9.09 -16.73
CA VAL A 60 -10.15 9.46 -18.14
C VAL A 60 -11.55 10.01 -18.47
N GLU A 61 -12.59 9.36 -17.93
CA GLU A 61 -13.97 9.83 -18.16
C GLU A 61 -14.19 11.23 -17.59
N MET A 62 -13.46 11.58 -16.53
CA MET A 62 -13.56 12.90 -15.92
C MET A 62 -12.61 13.92 -16.53
N GLY A 63 -11.91 13.55 -17.61
CA GLY A 63 -11.03 14.45 -18.32
C GLY A 63 -9.58 14.42 -17.85
N ARG A 64 -9.21 13.50 -16.98
CA ARG A 64 -7.83 13.35 -16.50
C ARG A 64 -7.22 12.12 -17.15
N PRO A 65 -6.23 12.29 -18.04
CA PRO A 65 -5.69 11.14 -18.81
C PRO A 65 -4.67 10.32 -18.03
N TYR A 66 -4.74 10.30 -16.71
CA TYR A 66 -3.80 9.56 -15.89
C TYR A 66 -4.42 9.27 -14.53
N PHE A 67 -3.81 8.32 -13.81
CA PHE A 67 -4.08 8.06 -12.41
C PHE A 67 -2.73 7.87 -11.71
N ALA A 68 -2.47 8.68 -10.69
CA ALA A 68 -1.21 8.64 -9.96
C ALA A 68 -1.44 8.95 -8.50
N GLU A 69 -0.74 8.23 -7.64
CA GLU A 69 -0.77 8.42 -6.20
C GLU A 69 0.63 8.25 -5.65
N ALA A 70 1.03 9.12 -4.75
CA ALA A 70 2.31 8.96 -4.08
C ALA A 70 2.25 7.70 -3.20
N GLY A 71 3.30 6.89 -3.24
CA GLY A 71 3.34 5.67 -2.44
C GLY A 71 2.47 4.55 -2.95
N MET A 72 2.06 4.60 -4.22
CA MET A 72 1.25 3.53 -4.80
C MET A 72 2.10 2.31 -5.10
N ILE A 73 1.62 1.15 -4.66
CA ILE A 73 2.30 -0.13 -4.85
C ILE A 73 1.30 -1.09 -5.49
N VAL A 74 1.66 -1.63 -6.66
CA VAL A 74 0.76 -2.53 -7.40
C VAL A 74 1.10 -3.97 -7.03
N LEU A 75 0.09 -4.71 -6.59
CA LEU A 75 0.22 -6.12 -6.25
C LEU A 75 -0.65 -6.95 -7.18
N PRO A 76 -0.25 -8.19 -7.48
CA PRO A 76 -1.12 -9.05 -8.31
C PRO A 76 -2.46 -9.33 -7.63
N GLU A 77 -2.46 -9.39 -6.32
CA GLU A 77 -3.66 -9.54 -5.50
C GLU A 77 -3.39 -8.82 -4.18
N VAL A 78 -4.34 -8.04 -3.70
CA VAL A 78 -4.12 -7.25 -2.48
C VAL A 78 -4.51 -8.06 -1.26
N THR A 79 -3.51 -8.60 -0.58
CA THR A 79 -3.66 -9.28 0.71
C THR A 79 -2.64 -8.70 1.67
N LEU A 80 -2.88 -8.86 2.97
CA LEU A 80 -1.91 -8.40 3.97
C LEU A 80 -0.58 -9.11 3.83
N GLU A 81 -0.63 -10.41 3.52
CA GLU A 81 0.59 -11.18 3.34
C GLU A 81 1.45 -10.62 2.20
N LYS A 82 0.82 -10.39 1.04
CA LYS A 82 1.54 -9.86 -0.11
C LYS A 82 2.03 -8.44 0.14
N ALA A 83 1.22 -7.64 0.84
CA ALA A 83 1.62 -6.29 1.20
C ALA A 83 2.85 -6.31 2.11
N ARG A 84 2.88 -7.19 3.10
CA ARG A 84 4.01 -7.28 4.02
C ARG A 84 5.28 -7.74 3.32
N VAL A 85 5.16 -8.70 2.40
CA VAL A 85 6.30 -9.13 1.61
C VAL A 85 6.82 -7.98 0.75
N ALA A 86 5.90 -7.25 0.11
CA ALA A 86 6.28 -6.14 -0.77
C ALA A 86 7.05 -5.06 -0.01
N ILE A 87 6.56 -4.64 1.16
CA ILE A 87 7.23 -3.56 1.88
C ILE A 87 8.60 -3.97 2.38
N LYS A 88 8.81 -5.25 2.69
CA LYS A 88 10.15 -5.73 3.06
C LYS A 88 11.12 -5.57 1.90
N HIS A 89 10.72 -6.00 0.71
CA HIS A 89 11.57 -5.86 -0.47
C HIS A 89 11.81 -4.39 -0.80
N LEU A 90 10.76 -3.58 -0.76
CA LEU A 90 10.87 -2.17 -1.11
C LEU A 90 11.75 -1.41 -0.13
N ALA A 91 11.66 -1.72 1.17
CA ALA A 91 12.52 -1.09 2.16
C ALA A 91 13.98 -1.41 1.89
N ALA A 92 14.27 -2.68 1.54
CA ALA A 92 15.64 -3.09 1.24
C ALA A 92 16.20 -2.41 -0.01
N GLU A 93 15.31 -2.02 -0.93
CA GLU A 93 15.70 -1.35 -2.18
C GLU A 93 15.76 0.16 -2.05
N GLY A 94 15.44 0.72 -0.89
CA GLY A 94 15.48 2.16 -0.68
C GLY A 94 14.28 2.91 -1.21
N PHE A 95 13.18 2.20 -1.47
CA PHE A 95 11.96 2.81 -2.04
C PHE A 95 11.46 3.97 -1.19
N PHE A 96 11.44 3.79 0.13
CA PHE A 96 10.85 4.78 1.02
C PHE A 96 11.72 6.03 1.17
N ALA A 97 13.01 5.92 0.88
CA ALA A 97 13.89 7.10 0.92
C ALA A 97 13.49 8.17 -0.10
N LYS A 98 12.73 7.79 -1.11
CA LYS A 98 12.28 8.71 -2.16
C LYS A 98 10.93 9.32 -1.86
N LEU A 99 10.30 8.90 -0.78
CA LEU A 99 8.99 9.42 -0.37
C LEU A 99 9.17 10.42 0.75
N LYS A 100 8.14 11.23 0.96
CA LYS A 100 8.14 12.20 2.05
C LYS A 100 7.55 11.53 3.29
N PRO A 101 8.28 11.53 4.42
CA PRO A 101 7.73 10.96 5.66
C PRO A 101 6.58 11.77 6.19
N LEU A 102 5.73 11.10 6.92
CA LEU A 102 4.61 11.74 7.60
C LEU A 102 5.10 12.55 8.81
#